data_cc3c96077294b323f3fc173f005f76de
#
_entry.id   cc3c96077294b323f3fc173f005f76de
#
_cell.length_a   1.000
_cell.length_b   1.000
_cell.length_c   1.000
_cell.angle_alpha   90.00
_cell.angle_beta   90.00
_cell.angle_gamma   90.00
#
_symmetry.space_group_name_H-M   'P 1'
#
loop_
_entity.id
_entity.type
_entity.pdbx_description
1 polymer ?
#
loop_
_entity_poly.entity_id
_entity_poly.type
_entity_poly.pdbx_seq_one_letter_code
_entity_poly.pdbx_strand_id
1 'polypeptide(L)'
;MMVRNNILPKIRRHGAVLVLAVLVGIIYGSHHFFIVRELGTNGGNYRPLTFASHADASVYGIRANAVYYGQWLAGDISVPEQSGNPSILPLLNPMLMGGLGRLLGSLDRALILSDFLFPPLIFIGLYFLAFELTRRRALAIFFATFFIFIPEAVLSIPPITRSLLHTLLQRILPNASDILYFVRFEYPKITFLFSLPALYGLLRAIRWDTDERWSTWLAGIFFGLMFY
;
A
#
# COMPACT_ATOMS: atom_id res chain seq x y z
N MET A 1 35.46 -16.84 13.37
CA MET A 1 34.57 -16.80 14.55
C MET A 1 33.19 -16.40 14.07
N MET A 2 32.27 -17.37 13.84
CA MET A 2 30.91 -17.12 13.29
C MET A 2 30.05 -16.50 14.39
N VAL A 3 29.75 -15.21 14.28
CA VAL A 3 28.74 -14.54 15.12
C VAL A 3 27.37 -15.11 14.74
N ARG A 4 26.89 -16.08 15.49
CA ARG A 4 25.50 -16.55 15.43
C ARG A 4 24.59 -15.40 15.86
N ASN A 5 24.19 -14.57 14.92
CA ASN A 5 23.16 -13.56 15.14
C ASN A 5 21.87 -14.28 15.52
N ASN A 6 21.57 -14.35 16.81
CA ASN A 6 20.32 -14.89 17.31
C ASN A 6 19.17 -13.97 16.86
N ILE A 7 18.55 -14.30 15.73
CA ILE A 7 17.42 -13.56 15.14
C ILE A 7 16.15 -13.69 16.02
N LEU A 8 15.99 -14.85 16.66
CA LEU A 8 14.81 -15.19 17.50
C LEU A 8 14.49 -14.16 18.60
N PRO A 9 15.43 -13.67 19.43
CA PRO A 9 15.09 -12.69 20.46
C PRO A 9 14.70 -11.32 19.87
N LYS A 10 15.21 -10.98 18.67
CA LYS A 10 14.80 -9.73 17.99
C LYS A 10 13.35 -9.82 17.50
N ILE A 11 12.94 -10.96 16.92
CA ILE A 11 11.56 -11.20 16.46
C ILE A 11 10.58 -11.18 17.65
N ARG A 12 10.92 -11.87 18.75
CA ARG A 12 10.08 -11.87 19.97
C ARG A 12 9.87 -10.47 20.53
N ARG A 13 10.87 -9.60 20.35
CA ARG A 13 10.82 -8.21 20.80
C ARG A 13 9.75 -7.38 20.05
N HIS A 14 9.38 -7.73 18.82
CA HIS A 14 8.42 -7.04 17.97
C HIS A 14 7.16 -7.88 17.68
N GLY A 15 6.93 -8.97 18.42
CA GLY A 15 5.82 -9.90 18.18
C GLY A 15 4.44 -9.23 18.18
N ALA A 16 4.20 -8.29 19.10
CA ALA A 16 2.94 -7.54 19.14
C ALA A 16 2.68 -6.76 17.83
N VAL A 17 3.72 -6.22 17.20
CA VAL A 17 3.60 -5.50 15.92
C VAL A 17 3.18 -6.44 14.80
N LEU A 18 3.71 -7.66 14.76
CA LEU A 18 3.34 -8.65 13.77
C LEU A 18 1.88 -9.09 13.93
N VAL A 19 1.43 -9.29 15.17
CA VAL A 19 0.01 -9.59 15.45
C VAL A 19 -0.89 -8.45 14.99
N LEU A 20 -0.53 -7.21 15.32
CA LEU A 20 -1.29 -6.03 14.88
C LEU A 20 -1.27 -5.89 13.35
N ALA A 21 -0.15 -6.15 12.68
CA ALA A 21 -0.06 -6.13 11.23
C ALA A 21 -1.02 -7.16 10.59
N VAL A 22 -1.10 -8.38 11.14
CA VAL A 22 -2.07 -9.38 10.67
C VAL A 22 -3.51 -8.89 10.86
N LEU A 23 -3.82 -8.29 12.01
CA LEU A 23 -5.15 -7.71 12.25
C LEU A 23 -5.48 -6.59 11.26
N VAL A 24 -4.51 -5.72 10.95
CA VAL A 24 -4.67 -4.70 9.89
C VAL A 24 -5.00 -5.36 8.55
N GLY A 25 -4.29 -6.41 8.16
CA GLY A 25 -4.58 -7.15 6.92
C GLY A 25 -5.98 -7.75 6.89
N ILE A 26 -6.43 -8.33 8.01
CA ILE A 26 -7.79 -8.87 8.14
C ILE A 26 -8.83 -7.75 8.01
N ILE A 27 -8.63 -6.63 8.68
CA ILE A 27 -9.56 -5.48 8.63
C ILE A 27 -9.68 -4.97 7.18
N TYR A 28 -8.54 -4.70 6.53
CA TYR A 28 -8.52 -4.16 5.17
C TYR A 28 -8.98 -5.15 4.11
N GLY A 29 -8.65 -6.44 4.23
CA GLY A 29 -9.07 -7.47 3.27
C GLY A 29 -10.47 -8.01 3.49
N SER A 30 -11.04 -7.88 4.70
CA SER A 30 -12.33 -8.49 5.05
C SER A 30 -13.52 -7.95 4.25
N HIS A 31 -13.46 -6.71 3.74
CA HIS A 31 -14.54 -6.13 2.95
C HIS A 31 -14.88 -6.98 1.72
N HIS A 32 -13.91 -7.67 1.12
CA HIS A 32 -14.16 -8.57 -0.01
C HIS A 32 -15.16 -9.68 0.35
N PHE A 33 -15.05 -10.25 1.55
CA PHE A 33 -15.98 -11.30 2.01
C PHE A 33 -17.39 -10.77 2.21
N PHE A 34 -17.53 -9.56 2.80
CA PHE A 34 -18.84 -8.94 3.00
C PHE A 34 -19.50 -8.63 1.66
N ILE A 35 -18.78 -8.07 0.70
CA ILE A 35 -19.30 -7.76 -0.64
C ILE A 35 -19.68 -9.05 -1.38
N VAL A 36 -18.82 -10.08 -1.36
CA VAL A 36 -19.14 -11.38 -1.98
C VAL A 36 -20.43 -11.97 -1.41
N ARG A 37 -20.58 -11.91 -0.07
CA ARG A 37 -21.79 -12.39 0.60
C ARG A 37 -23.04 -11.63 0.17
N GLU A 38 -22.97 -10.30 0.16
CA GLU A 38 -24.09 -9.44 -0.21
C GLU A 38 -24.51 -9.63 -1.67
N LEU A 39 -23.55 -9.65 -2.59
CA LEU A 39 -23.81 -9.90 -4.01
C LEU A 39 -24.32 -11.32 -4.27
N GLY A 40 -23.78 -12.33 -3.58
CA GLY A 40 -24.19 -13.71 -3.70
C GLY A 40 -25.68 -13.90 -3.36
N THR A 41 -26.20 -13.17 -2.36
CA THR A 41 -27.63 -13.19 -2.01
C THR A 41 -28.51 -12.55 -3.09
N ASN A 42 -27.96 -11.65 -3.91
CA ASN A 42 -28.67 -10.91 -4.97
C ASN A 42 -28.37 -11.48 -6.39
N GLY A 43 -27.69 -12.63 -6.50
CA GLY A 43 -27.37 -13.25 -7.80
C GLY A 43 -26.25 -12.53 -8.59
N GLY A 44 -25.50 -11.61 -7.96
CA GLY A 44 -24.43 -10.86 -8.58
C GLY A 44 -23.07 -11.59 -8.51
N ASN A 45 -22.23 -11.35 -9.53
CA ASN A 45 -20.84 -11.81 -9.53
C ASN A 45 -19.92 -10.71 -9.03
N TYR A 46 -19.12 -11.00 -8.01
CA TYR A 46 -18.14 -10.07 -7.49
C TYR A 46 -16.90 -10.00 -8.38
N ARG A 47 -16.60 -8.80 -8.88
CA ARG A 47 -15.37 -8.49 -9.59
C ARG A 47 -14.72 -7.26 -8.95
N PRO A 48 -13.65 -7.42 -8.16
CA PRO A 48 -13.00 -6.31 -7.41
C PRO A 48 -12.62 -5.12 -8.29
N LEU A 49 -12.09 -5.37 -9.50
CA LEU A 49 -11.69 -4.30 -10.43
C LEU A 49 -12.85 -3.42 -10.90
N THR A 50 -14.05 -3.99 -11.06
CA THR A 50 -15.23 -3.21 -11.48
C THR A 50 -15.92 -2.53 -10.31
N PHE A 51 -15.72 -3.04 -9.09
CA PHE A 51 -16.26 -2.44 -7.88
C PHE A 51 -15.45 -1.23 -7.39
N ALA A 52 -14.17 -1.17 -7.73
CA ALA A 52 -13.33 -0.01 -7.50
C ALA A 52 -13.73 1.13 -8.46
N SER A 53 -14.89 1.74 -8.20
CA SER A 53 -15.60 2.69 -9.09
C SER A 53 -14.93 4.05 -9.24
N HIS A 54 -13.63 4.17 -8.95
CA HIS A 54 -12.90 5.40 -9.19
C HIS A 54 -12.40 5.46 -10.62
N ALA A 55 -12.52 6.63 -11.26
CA ALA A 55 -12.00 6.89 -12.60
C ALA A 55 -10.53 6.42 -12.75
N ASP A 56 -9.73 6.59 -11.70
CA ASP A 56 -8.34 6.17 -11.65
C ASP A 56 -8.17 4.64 -11.73
N ALA A 57 -9.07 3.87 -11.12
CA ALA A 57 -8.98 2.40 -11.11
C ALA A 57 -9.13 1.79 -12.52
N SER A 58 -9.90 2.43 -13.41
CA SER A 58 -10.03 1.99 -14.80
C SER A 58 -8.73 2.18 -15.57
N VAL A 59 -8.08 3.34 -15.43
CA VAL A 59 -6.81 3.65 -16.11
C VAL A 59 -5.69 2.71 -15.64
N TYR A 60 -5.51 2.59 -14.34
CA TYR A 60 -4.47 1.72 -13.76
C TYR A 60 -4.77 0.24 -13.98
N GLY A 61 -6.03 -0.15 -13.94
CA GLY A 61 -6.47 -1.51 -14.24
C GLY A 61 -6.15 -1.93 -15.67
N ILE A 62 -6.34 -1.05 -16.67
CA ILE A 62 -5.98 -1.31 -18.07
C ILE A 62 -4.46 -1.56 -18.19
N ARG A 63 -3.63 -0.75 -17.53
CA ARG A 63 -2.17 -0.90 -17.57
C ARG A 63 -1.70 -2.18 -16.88
N ALA A 64 -2.26 -2.49 -15.70
CA ALA A 64 -1.97 -3.76 -15.02
C ALA A 64 -2.41 -4.97 -15.85
N ASN A 65 -3.52 -4.84 -16.60
CA ASN A 65 -4.00 -5.86 -17.52
C ASN A 65 -3.04 -6.07 -18.70
N ALA A 66 -2.45 -5.02 -19.25
CA ALA A 66 -1.43 -5.16 -20.29
C ALA A 66 -0.22 -5.94 -19.78
N VAL A 67 0.26 -5.64 -18.58
CA VAL A 67 1.34 -6.39 -17.93
C VAL A 67 0.94 -7.84 -17.66
N TYR A 68 -0.30 -8.08 -17.22
CA TYR A 68 -0.85 -9.42 -17.03
C TYR A 68 -0.76 -10.26 -18.32
N TYR A 69 -1.03 -9.66 -19.48
CA TYR A 69 -0.87 -10.31 -20.79
C TYR A 69 0.55 -10.28 -21.36
N GLY A 70 1.53 -9.79 -20.61
CA GLY A 70 2.94 -9.84 -20.98
C GLY A 70 3.51 -8.57 -21.62
N GLN A 71 2.73 -7.50 -21.69
CA GLN A 71 3.19 -6.20 -22.20
C GLN A 71 3.77 -5.34 -21.07
N TRP A 72 5.00 -5.67 -20.65
CA TRP A 72 5.63 -5.07 -19.46
C TRP A 72 5.97 -3.57 -19.64
N LEU A 73 6.24 -3.14 -20.86
CA LEU A 73 6.67 -1.78 -21.21
C LEU A 73 5.64 -1.09 -22.11
N ALA A 74 4.38 -1.45 -21.98
CA ALA A 74 3.33 -0.83 -22.77
C ALA A 74 3.32 0.68 -22.56
N GLY A 75 3.27 1.41 -23.66
CA GLY A 75 3.08 2.86 -23.67
C GLY A 75 1.75 3.29 -23.09
N ASP A 76 1.31 4.48 -23.39
CA ASP A 76 -0.02 4.93 -22.95
C ASP A 76 -1.12 4.19 -23.73
N ILE A 77 -1.70 3.18 -23.08
CA ILE A 77 -2.75 2.33 -23.65
C ILE A 77 -4.07 3.09 -23.85
N SER A 78 -4.25 4.19 -23.12
CA SER A 78 -5.42 5.06 -23.28
C SER A 78 -5.39 5.87 -24.56
N VAL A 79 -4.22 5.97 -25.19
CA VAL A 79 -4.01 6.65 -26.49
C VAL A 79 -3.45 5.63 -27.47
N PRO A 80 -4.27 5.03 -28.35
CA PRO A 80 -3.84 3.96 -29.27
C PRO A 80 -2.62 4.31 -30.11
N GLU A 81 -2.50 5.57 -30.54
CA GLU A 81 -1.38 6.08 -31.33
C GLU A 81 -0.05 6.07 -30.58
N GLN A 82 -0.11 6.04 -29.23
CA GLN A 82 1.06 6.04 -28.36
C GLN A 82 1.34 4.67 -27.73
N SER A 83 0.58 3.65 -28.06
CA SER A 83 0.72 2.30 -27.49
C SER A 83 2.10 1.68 -27.73
N GLY A 84 2.78 2.06 -28.80
CA GLY A 84 4.16 1.64 -29.14
C GLY A 84 5.27 2.53 -28.57
N ASN A 85 4.94 3.66 -27.94
CA ASN A 85 5.91 4.59 -27.37
C ASN A 85 6.27 4.23 -25.93
N PRO A 86 7.41 4.70 -25.38
CA PRO A 86 7.72 4.53 -23.99
C PRO A 86 6.64 5.15 -23.10
N SER A 87 6.31 4.46 -22.01
CA SER A 87 5.34 5.00 -21.04
C SER A 87 5.90 6.26 -20.38
N ILE A 88 5.09 7.33 -20.38
CA ILE A 88 5.37 8.56 -19.64
C ILE A 88 4.93 8.50 -18.17
N LEU A 89 4.19 7.47 -17.78
CA LEU A 89 3.71 7.26 -16.43
C LEU A 89 4.55 6.19 -15.72
N PRO A 90 4.67 6.24 -14.38
CA PRO A 90 5.40 5.24 -13.63
C PRO A 90 4.94 3.82 -13.95
N LEU A 91 5.90 2.92 -14.26
CA LEU A 91 5.62 1.55 -14.68
C LEU A 91 5.56 0.55 -13.53
N LEU A 92 6.23 0.86 -12.42
CA LEU A 92 6.39 -0.10 -11.31
C LEU A 92 5.06 -0.57 -10.74
N ASN A 93 4.09 0.34 -10.60
CA ASN A 93 2.78 0.02 -10.03
C ASN A 93 2.00 -0.99 -10.89
N PRO A 94 1.78 -0.74 -12.20
CA PRO A 94 1.14 -1.73 -13.06
C PRO A 94 1.97 -3.01 -13.20
N MET A 95 3.31 -2.93 -13.19
CA MET A 95 4.17 -4.11 -13.20
C MET A 95 3.97 -4.97 -11.95
N LEU A 96 3.88 -4.37 -10.76
CA LEU A 96 3.65 -5.09 -9.53
C LEU A 96 2.28 -5.79 -9.54
N MET A 97 1.22 -5.05 -9.88
CA MET A 97 -0.13 -5.59 -9.87
C MET A 97 -0.37 -6.60 -11.01
N GLY A 98 0.08 -6.30 -12.21
CA GLY A 98 -0.01 -7.21 -13.36
C GLY A 98 0.85 -8.47 -13.17
N GLY A 99 2.04 -8.32 -12.58
CA GLY A 99 2.91 -9.43 -12.22
C GLY A 99 2.28 -10.34 -11.16
N LEU A 100 1.71 -9.78 -10.10
CA LEU A 100 0.92 -10.54 -9.12
C LEU A 100 -0.28 -11.23 -9.78
N GLY A 101 -0.99 -10.53 -10.66
CA GLY A 101 -2.09 -11.11 -11.42
C GLY A 101 -1.67 -12.31 -12.23
N ARG A 102 -0.51 -12.23 -12.89
CA ARG A 102 0.06 -13.33 -13.67
C ARG A 102 0.43 -14.54 -12.80
N LEU A 103 1.01 -14.29 -11.62
CA LEU A 103 1.33 -15.35 -10.65
C LEU A 103 0.08 -16.04 -10.12
N LEU A 104 -0.99 -15.29 -9.88
CA LEU A 104 -2.24 -15.77 -9.30
C LEU A 104 -3.28 -16.23 -10.34
N GLY A 105 -2.98 -16.04 -11.63
CA GLY A 105 -3.87 -16.36 -12.74
C GLY A 105 -5.06 -15.41 -12.90
N SER A 106 -5.10 -14.29 -12.15
CA SER A 106 -6.19 -13.29 -12.24
C SER A 106 -5.78 -11.96 -11.57
N LEU A 107 -6.13 -10.84 -12.20
CA LEU A 107 -5.98 -9.50 -11.60
C LEU A 107 -6.92 -9.29 -10.41
N ASP A 108 -8.12 -9.85 -10.44
CA ASP A 108 -9.04 -9.79 -9.30
C ASP A 108 -8.43 -10.44 -8.06
N ARG A 109 -7.78 -11.61 -8.22
CA ARG A 109 -7.07 -12.27 -7.12
C ARG A 109 -5.87 -11.46 -6.63
N ALA A 110 -5.15 -10.81 -7.56
CA ALA A 110 -4.04 -9.93 -7.19
C ALA A 110 -4.52 -8.74 -6.35
N LEU A 111 -5.63 -8.13 -6.73
CA LEU A 111 -6.24 -7.03 -5.98
C LEU A 111 -6.65 -7.48 -4.57
N ILE A 112 -7.40 -8.59 -4.47
CA ILE A 112 -7.79 -9.17 -3.19
C ILE A 112 -6.56 -9.43 -2.32
N LEU A 113 -5.54 -10.11 -2.85
CA LEU A 113 -4.31 -10.38 -2.11
C LEU A 113 -3.60 -9.10 -1.69
N SER A 114 -3.56 -8.10 -2.55
CA SER A 114 -2.90 -6.82 -2.23
C SER A 114 -3.55 -6.11 -1.04
N ASP A 115 -4.87 -6.22 -0.88
CA ASP A 115 -5.60 -5.60 0.22
C ASP A 115 -5.39 -6.33 1.56
N PHE A 116 -5.09 -7.65 1.51
CA PHE A 116 -4.64 -8.39 2.69
C PHE A 116 -3.17 -8.17 3.04
N LEU A 117 -2.31 -7.90 2.04
CA LEU A 117 -0.85 -7.92 2.21
C LEU A 117 -0.25 -6.52 2.37
N PHE A 118 -0.67 -5.53 1.55
CA PHE A 118 -0.01 -4.24 1.52
C PHE A 118 -0.28 -3.38 2.75
N PRO A 119 -1.52 -3.27 3.28
CA PRO A 119 -1.75 -2.52 4.51
C PRO A 119 -0.95 -3.02 5.72
N PRO A 120 -0.80 -4.35 5.97
CA PRO A 120 0.13 -4.87 6.97
C PRO A 120 1.58 -4.44 6.75
N LEU A 121 2.08 -4.49 5.51
CA LEU A 121 3.45 -4.08 5.20
C LEU A 121 3.64 -2.58 5.41
N ILE A 122 2.66 -1.76 5.04
CA ILE A 122 2.65 -0.32 5.31
C ILE A 122 2.66 -0.07 6.83
N PHE A 123 1.82 -0.76 7.59
CA PHE A 123 1.80 -0.67 9.05
C PHE A 123 3.16 -0.99 9.67
N ILE A 124 3.80 -2.07 9.22
CA ILE A 124 5.15 -2.46 9.67
C ILE A 124 6.16 -1.36 9.31
N GLY A 125 6.12 -0.82 8.09
CA GLY A 125 6.98 0.28 7.66
C GLY A 125 6.80 1.54 8.51
N LEU A 126 5.55 1.95 8.75
CA LEU A 126 5.20 3.07 9.64
C LEU A 126 5.71 2.85 11.07
N TYR A 127 5.55 1.63 11.59
CA TYR A 127 6.05 1.27 12.91
C TYR A 127 7.58 1.41 12.99
N PHE A 128 8.32 0.86 12.03
CA PHE A 128 9.77 0.95 12.06
C PHE A 128 10.26 2.39 11.90
N LEU A 129 9.64 3.18 11.03
CA LEU A 129 9.94 4.60 10.87
C LEU A 129 9.69 5.37 12.17
N ALA A 130 8.50 5.19 12.78
CA ALA A 130 8.16 5.83 14.04
C ALA A 130 9.04 5.35 15.20
N PHE A 131 9.43 4.06 15.22
CA PHE A 131 10.34 3.52 16.21
C PHE A 131 11.75 4.10 16.08
N GLU A 132 12.23 4.28 14.84
CA GLU A 132 13.53 4.94 14.59
C GLU A 132 13.52 6.38 15.09
N LEU A 133 12.41 7.09 14.95
CA LEU A 133 12.26 8.47 15.40
C LEU A 133 12.15 8.58 16.93
N THR A 134 11.33 7.75 17.55
CA THR A 134 10.94 7.90 18.97
C THR A 134 11.74 7.04 19.92
N ARG A 135 12.31 5.93 19.45
CA ARG A 135 12.94 4.85 20.22
C ARG A 135 12.01 4.22 21.27
N ARG A 136 10.72 4.58 21.26
CA ARG A 136 9.70 4.08 22.18
C ARG A 136 8.67 3.23 21.44
N ARG A 137 8.59 1.93 21.76
CA ARG A 137 7.71 0.99 21.06
C ARG A 137 6.24 1.37 21.15
N ALA A 138 5.77 1.73 22.35
CA ALA A 138 4.36 2.10 22.54
C ALA A 138 3.96 3.28 21.64
N LEU A 139 4.80 4.33 21.57
CA LEU A 139 4.58 5.46 20.69
C LEU A 139 4.63 5.05 19.21
N ALA A 140 5.56 4.19 18.82
CA ALA A 140 5.68 3.72 17.45
C ALA A 140 4.44 2.92 17.02
N ILE A 141 3.91 2.05 17.89
CA ILE A 141 2.67 1.31 17.65
C ILE A 141 1.48 2.29 17.56
N PHE A 142 1.39 3.23 18.49
CA PHE A 142 0.33 4.24 18.48
C PHE A 142 0.34 5.03 17.16
N PHE A 143 1.49 5.57 16.75
CA PHE A 143 1.60 6.31 15.49
C PHE A 143 1.28 5.45 14.27
N ALA A 144 1.79 4.22 14.19
CA ALA A 144 1.50 3.35 13.06
C ALA A 144 -0.01 3.03 12.98
N THR A 145 -0.65 2.73 14.12
CA THR A 145 -2.09 2.48 14.19
C THR A 145 -2.90 3.73 13.83
N PHE A 146 -2.49 4.87 14.35
CA PHE A 146 -3.15 6.14 14.06
C PHE A 146 -3.08 6.46 12.56
N PHE A 147 -1.90 6.37 11.95
CA PHE A 147 -1.72 6.67 10.52
C PHE A 147 -2.44 5.72 9.59
N ILE A 148 -2.50 4.42 9.92
CA ILE A 148 -3.18 3.46 9.07
C ILE A 148 -4.71 3.60 9.13
N PHE A 149 -5.28 4.00 10.28
CA PHE A 149 -6.71 4.09 10.48
C PHE A 149 -7.28 5.52 10.50
N ILE A 150 -6.44 6.57 10.46
CA ILE A 150 -6.95 7.94 10.51
C ILE A 150 -7.91 8.28 9.36
N PRO A 151 -7.67 7.85 8.11
CA PRO A 151 -8.59 8.14 7.02
C PRO A 151 -9.97 7.52 7.27
N GLU A 152 -10.02 6.28 7.77
CA GLU A 152 -11.27 5.57 8.08
C GLU A 152 -11.98 6.16 9.29
N ALA A 153 -11.23 6.47 10.36
CA ALA A 153 -11.80 7.10 11.56
C ALA A 153 -12.48 8.43 11.23
N VAL A 154 -11.85 9.22 10.35
CA VAL A 154 -12.42 10.49 9.90
C VAL A 154 -13.68 10.29 9.08
N LEU A 155 -13.72 9.30 8.19
CA LEU A 155 -14.90 8.96 7.39
C LEU A 155 -16.05 8.44 8.26
N SER A 156 -15.75 7.82 9.41
CA SER A 156 -16.74 7.27 10.34
C SER A 156 -17.33 8.30 11.32
N ILE A 157 -16.82 9.53 11.34
CA ILE A 157 -17.31 10.58 12.26
C ILE A 157 -18.73 11.05 11.85
N PRO A 158 -19.65 11.25 12.79
CA PRO A 158 -21.02 11.71 12.50
C PRO A 158 -21.09 13.03 11.73
N PRO A 159 -22.21 13.29 10.98
CA PRO A 159 -22.30 14.40 10.01
C PRO A 159 -21.97 15.80 10.55
N ILE A 160 -22.22 16.06 11.83
CA ILE A 160 -22.00 17.39 12.45
C ILE A 160 -20.51 17.71 12.62
N THR A 161 -19.73 16.71 12.97
CA THR A 161 -18.26 16.83 13.04
C THR A 161 -17.60 16.67 11.66
N ARG A 162 -18.27 15.96 10.72
CA ARG A 162 -17.84 15.88 9.33
C ARG A 162 -17.77 17.25 8.65
N SER A 163 -18.62 18.21 8.99
CA SER A 163 -18.63 19.50 8.30
C SER A 163 -17.34 20.32 8.48
N LEU A 164 -16.71 20.30 9.64
CA LEU A 164 -15.47 21.03 9.88
C LEU A 164 -14.23 20.19 9.53
N LEU A 165 -14.15 18.98 10.05
CA LEU A 165 -13.01 18.09 9.82
C LEU A 165 -13.00 17.55 8.38
N HIS A 166 -14.16 17.18 7.85
CA HIS A 166 -14.32 16.72 6.47
C HIS A 166 -13.99 17.83 5.47
N THR A 167 -14.39 19.09 5.74
CA THR A 167 -14.03 20.24 4.89
C THR A 167 -12.53 20.54 4.95
N LEU A 168 -11.91 20.40 6.12
CA LEU A 168 -10.46 20.56 6.29
C LEU A 168 -9.71 19.40 5.62
N LEU A 169 -10.18 18.17 5.77
CA LEU A 169 -9.53 16.99 5.21
C LEU A 169 -9.79 16.82 3.72
N GLN A 170 -10.95 17.19 3.19
CA GLN A 170 -11.18 17.27 1.74
C GLN A 170 -10.26 18.27 1.05
N ARG A 171 -9.79 19.33 1.75
CA ARG A 171 -8.75 20.21 1.22
C ARG A 171 -7.38 19.55 1.18
N ILE A 172 -7.09 18.63 2.09
CA ILE A 172 -5.82 17.90 2.19
C ILE A 172 -5.89 16.59 1.41
N LEU A 173 -7.07 15.96 1.38
CA LEU A 173 -7.36 14.68 0.75
C LEU A 173 -8.63 14.80 -0.12
N PRO A 174 -8.55 15.46 -1.28
CA PRO A 174 -9.71 15.82 -2.10
C PRO A 174 -10.54 14.63 -2.61
N ASN A 175 -10.03 13.40 -2.48
CA ASN A 175 -10.67 12.16 -2.94
C ASN A 175 -10.97 11.17 -1.80
N ALA A 176 -11.17 11.65 -0.57
CA ALA A 176 -11.65 10.80 0.51
C ALA A 176 -13.05 10.29 0.15
N SER A 177 -13.10 9.14 -0.47
CA SER A 177 -14.31 8.44 -0.88
C SER A 177 -14.71 7.42 0.19
N ASP A 178 -15.91 6.89 0.08
CA ASP A 178 -16.48 5.89 0.99
C ASP A 178 -15.73 4.53 1.02
N ILE A 179 -14.61 4.44 0.29
CA ILE A 179 -13.76 3.25 0.22
C ILE A 179 -12.57 3.44 1.17
N LEU A 180 -12.19 2.38 1.85
CA LEU A 180 -10.99 2.33 2.69
C LEU A 180 -9.77 2.87 1.94
N TYR A 181 -9.06 3.83 2.54
CA TYR A 181 -8.01 4.60 1.87
C TYR A 181 -6.92 3.73 1.24
N PHE A 182 -6.50 2.67 1.94
CA PHE A 182 -5.46 1.76 1.46
C PHE A 182 -5.97 0.59 0.62
N VAL A 183 -7.26 0.56 0.28
CA VAL A 183 -7.87 -0.46 -0.60
C VAL A 183 -7.92 0.01 -2.06
N ARG A 184 -7.61 1.28 -2.33
CA ARG A 184 -7.53 1.79 -3.71
C ARG A 184 -6.53 0.99 -4.54
N PHE A 185 -6.79 0.83 -5.84
CA PHE A 185 -6.06 -0.09 -6.72
C PHE A 185 -4.54 0.07 -6.68
N GLU A 186 -4.02 1.29 -6.83
CA GLU A 186 -2.57 1.55 -6.82
C GLU A 186 -2.15 2.54 -5.74
N TYR A 187 -2.78 3.69 -5.74
CA TYR A 187 -2.44 4.78 -4.83
C TYR A 187 -3.42 4.86 -3.67
N PRO A 188 -3.00 5.11 -2.46
CA PRO A 188 -1.61 5.37 -2.05
C PRO A 188 -0.83 4.12 -1.63
N LYS A 189 -1.42 2.92 -1.62
CA LYS A 189 -0.83 1.71 -1.01
C LYS A 189 0.55 1.35 -1.57
N ILE A 190 0.71 1.36 -2.91
CA ILE A 190 1.98 1.01 -3.53
C ILE A 190 3.02 2.11 -3.28
N THR A 191 2.62 3.38 -3.34
CA THR A 191 3.50 4.50 -3.02
C THR A 191 4.06 4.40 -1.61
N PHE A 192 3.22 4.11 -0.60
CA PHE A 192 3.68 3.93 0.77
C PHE A 192 4.59 2.71 0.94
N LEU A 193 4.32 1.63 0.20
CA LEU A 193 5.13 0.42 0.24
C LEU A 193 6.60 0.70 -0.12
N PHE A 194 6.85 1.62 -1.04
CA PHE A 194 8.21 2.00 -1.46
C PHE A 194 8.75 3.22 -0.71
N SER A 195 7.92 4.22 -0.40
CA SER A 195 8.39 5.44 0.28
C SER A 195 8.83 5.18 1.72
N LEU A 196 8.15 4.29 2.45
CA LEU A 196 8.50 4.03 3.84
C LEU A 196 9.89 3.40 4.02
N PRO A 197 10.30 2.36 3.26
CA PRO A 197 11.67 1.87 3.30
C PRO A 197 12.70 2.92 2.84
N ALA A 198 12.38 3.75 1.85
CA ALA A 198 13.24 4.84 1.40
C ALA A 198 13.49 5.85 2.53
N LEU A 199 12.43 6.32 3.17
CA LEU A 199 12.51 7.24 4.31
C LEU A 199 13.23 6.63 5.52
N TYR A 200 12.97 5.35 5.80
CA TYR A 200 13.66 4.64 6.88
C TYR A 200 15.17 4.55 6.62
N GLY A 201 15.56 4.16 5.40
CA GLY A 201 16.96 4.11 4.99
C GLY A 201 17.63 5.48 5.05
N LEU A 202 16.95 6.53 4.54
CA LEU A 202 17.45 7.91 4.59
C LEU A 202 17.64 8.39 6.03
N LEU A 203 16.65 8.17 6.90
CA LEU A 203 16.73 8.55 8.31
C LEU A 203 17.90 7.87 9.03
N ARG A 204 18.13 6.60 8.72
CA ARG A 204 19.28 5.88 9.26
C ARG A 204 20.61 6.39 8.72
N ALA A 205 20.71 6.65 7.42
CA ALA A 205 21.90 7.19 6.79
C ALA A 205 22.30 8.56 7.38
N ILE A 206 21.32 9.42 7.71
CA ILE A 206 21.57 10.74 8.29
C ILE A 206 21.97 10.66 9.77
N ARG A 207 21.33 9.76 10.54
CA ARG A 207 21.53 9.69 12.00
C ARG A 207 22.79 8.98 12.44
N TRP A 208 23.26 8.03 11.64
CA TRP A 208 24.35 7.18 12.04
C TRP A 208 25.59 7.51 11.21
N ASP A 209 26.54 8.13 11.84
CA ASP A 209 27.90 8.37 11.33
C ASP A 209 28.69 7.04 11.23
N THR A 210 27.99 5.94 11.03
CA THR A 210 28.54 4.60 10.96
C THR A 210 28.54 4.09 9.54
N ASP A 211 29.52 3.22 9.21
CA ASP A 211 29.75 2.50 7.96
C ASP A 211 28.56 1.62 7.47
N GLU A 212 27.33 1.90 7.90
CA GLU A 212 26.12 1.20 7.44
C GLU A 212 25.74 1.62 6.02
N ARG A 213 26.59 1.34 5.06
CA ARG A 213 26.37 1.57 3.63
C ARG A 213 25.04 1.00 3.14
N TRP A 214 24.52 -0.05 3.77
CA TRP A 214 23.25 -0.67 3.41
C TRP A 214 22.05 0.30 3.54
N SER A 215 22.05 1.19 4.52
CA SER A 215 20.96 2.16 4.71
C SER A 215 20.88 3.17 3.57
N THR A 216 22.02 3.60 3.06
CA THR A 216 22.13 4.48 1.89
C THR A 216 21.67 3.76 0.62
N TRP A 217 22.08 2.49 0.43
CA TRP A 217 21.61 1.66 -0.68
C TRP A 217 20.10 1.43 -0.60
N LEU A 218 19.58 1.11 0.57
CA LEU A 218 18.14 0.94 0.79
C LEU A 218 17.38 2.20 0.37
N ALA A 219 17.79 3.38 0.89
CA ALA A 219 17.18 4.65 0.53
C ALA A 219 17.23 4.89 -0.98
N GLY A 220 18.40 4.72 -1.60
CA GLY A 220 18.60 4.99 -3.03
C GLY A 220 17.76 4.06 -3.92
N ILE A 221 17.75 2.76 -3.64
CA ILE A 221 17.00 1.77 -4.41
C ILE A 221 15.49 2.07 -4.32
N PHE A 222 14.95 2.20 -3.11
CA PHE A 222 13.51 2.41 -2.93
C PHE A 222 13.07 3.78 -3.40
N PHE A 223 13.91 4.81 -3.24
CA PHE A 223 13.64 6.13 -3.81
C PHE A 223 13.64 6.09 -5.34
N GLY A 224 14.63 5.43 -5.95
CA GLY A 224 14.67 5.22 -7.40
C GLY A 224 13.44 4.48 -7.94
N LEU A 225 13.01 3.42 -7.25
CA LEU A 225 11.81 2.67 -7.63
C LEU A 225 10.51 3.48 -7.58
N MET A 226 10.44 4.55 -6.76
CA MET A 226 9.25 5.41 -6.71
C MET A 226 9.05 6.23 -8.00
N PHE A 227 10.13 6.50 -8.74
CA PHE A 227 10.09 7.29 -9.98
C PHE A 227 9.99 6.41 -11.24
N TYR A 228 10.15 5.12 -11.10
CA TYR A 228 10.04 4.15 -12.18
C TYR A 228 8.63 3.59 -12.26
#